data_bbaa771aa95fe9a7cb60cabf5d4c3748
#
_entry.id   bbaa771aa95fe9a7cb60cabf5d4c3748
#
_cell.length_a   1.000
_cell.length_b   1.000
_cell.length_c   1.000
_cell.angle_alpha   90.00
_cell.angle_beta   90.00
_cell.angle_gamma   90.00
#
_symmetry.space_group_name_H-M   'P 1'
#
loop_
_entity.id
_entity.type
_entity.pdbx_description
1 polymer ?
#
loop_
_entity_poly.entity_id
_entity_poly.type
_entity_poly.pdbx_seq_one_letter_code
_entity_poly.pdbx_strand_id
1 'polypeptide(L)'
;MKNLKMSIAAMLLLAVSFTNAQEKEKMNHDHGDMKMDHSKMKMDQMQDAKAEAVLADYFTLKDALVGDDTKKAAQSGTKLVASLKSFDKSSYTKEQQEELVDIIDDATEHAEHIVKSAIDHQREHFKTLSKDITDMVSITGTKNTLYEQFCPMYDKGSAWLSASNEVRNPYYGSKMLKCGKVQKTIQ
;
A
#
# COMPACT_ATOMS: atom_id res chain seq x y z
N MET A 1 39.61 35.17 -18.17
CA MET A 1 40.62 34.82 -19.18
C MET A 1 40.73 33.30 -19.26
N LYS A 2 40.51 32.71 -20.45
CA LYS A 2 41.04 31.42 -20.95
C LYS A 2 40.43 30.16 -20.25
N ASN A 3 39.93 29.10 -20.89
CA ASN A 3 39.66 28.80 -22.32
C ASN A 3 38.64 27.65 -22.38
N LEU A 4 37.70 27.84 -23.18
CA LEU A 4 36.85 26.92 -23.90
C LEU A 4 37.67 25.82 -24.63
N LYS A 5 37.35 24.54 -24.42
CA LYS A 5 37.68 23.49 -25.40
C LYS A 5 36.46 22.59 -25.62
N MET A 6 35.82 22.80 -26.72
CA MET A 6 34.89 21.88 -27.40
C MET A 6 35.67 20.65 -27.87
N SER A 7 35.12 19.47 -27.71
CA SER A 7 35.48 18.31 -28.50
C SER A 7 34.23 17.65 -29.05
N ILE A 8 34.05 17.77 -30.32
CA ILE A 8 33.10 17.10 -31.17
C ILE A 8 33.68 15.72 -31.48
N ALA A 9 32.92 14.66 -31.25
CA ALA A 9 33.24 13.34 -31.80
C ALA A 9 31.95 12.64 -32.23
N ALA A 10 31.74 12.73 -33.50
CA ALA A 10 31.37 11.78 -34.56
C ALA A 10 30.35 10.68 -34.19
N MET A 11 29.22 10.85 -34.81
CA MET A 11 28.09 9.95 -35.04
C MET A 11 28.51 8.83 -36.01
N LEU A 12 28.35 7.57 -35.63
CA LEU A 12 28.40 6.43 -36.53
C LEU A 12 27.06 5.72 -36.56
N LEU A 13 26.29 5.94 -37.60
CA LEU A 13 25.05 5.25 -37.94
C LEU A 13 25.39 3.87 -38.50
N LEU A 14 25.02 2.79 -37.82
CA LEU A 14 24.98 1.44 -38.41
C LEU A 14 23.51 1.07 -38.65
N ALA A 15 23.10 1.14 -39.89
CA ALA A 15 21.84 0.57 -40.36
C ALA A 15 22.03 -0.95 -40.54
N VAL A 16 21.26 -1.74 -39.76
CA VAL A 16 21.16 -3.17 -39.98
C VAL A 16 19.78 -3.46 -40.57
N SER A 17 19.78 -3.84 -41.83
CA SER A 17 18.61 -4.32 -42.56
C SER A 17 18.31 -5.76 -42.15
N PHE A 18 17.14 -6.02 -41.54
CA PHE A 18 16.63 -7.37 -41.35
C PHE A 18 15.73 -7.76 -42.51
N THR A 19 16.18 -8.71 -43.31
CA THR A 19 15.39 -9.41 -44.32
C THR A 19 14.51 -10.45 -43.67
N ASN A 20 13.20 -10.40 -43.98
CA ASN A 20 12.25 -11.44 -43.64
C ASN A 20 12.53 -12.73 -44.43
N ALA A 21 12.83 -13.81 -43.73
CA ALA A 21 12.71 -15.16 -44.28
C ALA A 21 11.59 -15.86 -43.49
N GLN A 22 10.51 -16.15 -44.19
CA GLN A 22 9.33 -16.86 -43.70
C GLN A 22 9.60 -18.36 -43.89
N GLU A 23 9.91 -19.05 -42.82
CA GLU A 23 10.00 -20.52 -42.82
C GLU A 23 8.86 -21.09 -41.98
N LYS A 24 7.98 -21.86 -42.64
CA LYS A 24 6.87 -22.58 -42.03
C LYS A 24 7.41 -23.82 -41.36
N GLU A 25 7.63 -23.80 -40.06
CA GLU A 25 7.75 -25.02 -39.27
C GLU A 25 6.41 -25.44 -38.68
N LYS A 26 6.06 -26.70 -38.91
CA LYS A 26 4.91 -27.39 -38.32
C LYS A 26 5.17 -27.53 -36.82
N MET A 27 4.45 -26.80 -36.00
CA MET A 27 4.40 -27.05 -34.56
C MET A 27 3.62 -28.32 -34.28
N ASN A 28 4.34 -29.33 -33.82
CA ASN A 28 3.82 -30.52 -33.19
C ASN A 28 3.32 -30.11 -31.79
N HIS A 29 2.02 -30.17 -31.53
CA HIS A 29 1.46 -29.93 -30.21
C HIS A 29 1.72 -31.14 -29.33
N ASP A 30 2.81 -31.06 -28.57
CA ASP A 30 2.99 -31.93 -27.41
C ASP A 30 2.23 -31.32 -26.23
N HIS A 31 1.12 -31.93 -25.84
CA HIS A 31 0.35 -31.59 -24.65
C HIS A 31 1.12 -32.10 -23.41
N GLY A 32 2.17 -31.37 -23.02
CA GLY A 32 2.74 -31.51 -21.70
C GLY A 32 1.73 -31.02 -20.66
N ASP A 33 1.19 -31.93 -19.85
CA ASP A 33 0.39 -31.65 -18.66
C ASP A 33 1.16 -30.70 -17.74
N MET A 34 0.94 -29.39 -17.89
CA MET A 34 1.31 -28.43 -16.84
C MET A 34 0.35 -28.65 -15.67
N LYS A 35 0.76 -29.49 -14.72
CA LYS A 35 0.17 -29.50 -13.39
C LYS A 35 0.36 -28.11 -12.79
N MET A 36 -0.65 -27.24 -12.96
CA MET A 36 -0.74 -26.02 -12.17
C MET A 36 -0.76 -26.41 -10.70
N ASP A 37 0.22 -25.92 -9.95
CA ASP A 37 0.29 -26.14 -8.52
C ASP A 37 -0.83 -25.33 -7.83
N HIS A 38 -1.99 -25.99 -7.68
CA HIS A 38 -3.16 -25.43 -7.01
C HIS A 38 -2.92 -25.09 -5.55
N SER A 39 -1.82 -25.56 -4.94
CA SER A 39 -1.46 -25.24 -3.57
C SER A 39 -0.94 -23.79 -3.48
N LYS A 40 -0.13 -23.37 -4.46
CA LYS A 40 0.41 -22.01 -4.54
C LYS A 40 -0.69 -20.97 -4.79
N MET A 41 -1.63 -21.25 -5.72
CA MET A 41 -2.79 -20.37 -5.95
C MET A 41 -3.70 -20.22 -4.71
N LYS A 42 -3.88 -21.28 -3.91
CA LYS A 42 -4.66 -21.19 -2.67
C LYS A 42 -3.94 -20.37 -1.59
N MET A 43 -2.62 -20.47 -1.50
CA MET A 43 -1.83 -19.69 -0.54
C MET A 43 -1.86 -18.20 -0.88
N ASP A 44 -1.62 -17.82 -2.14
CA ASP A 44 -1.70 -16.43 -2.60
C ASP A 44 -3.09 -15.81 -2.36
N GLN A 45 -4.18 -16.58 -2.58
CA GLN A 45 -5.55 -16.10 -2.32
C GLN A 45 -5.86 -15.95 -0.83
N MET A 46 -5.33 -16.80 0.05
CA MET A 46 -5.52 -16.66 1.50
C MET A 46 -4.70 -15.52 2.09
N GLN A 47 -3.52 -15.29 1.57
CA GLN A 47 -2.63 -14.20 1.98
C GLN A 47 -3.24 -12.84 1.66
N ASP A 48 -3.69 -12.65 0.43
CA ASP A 48 -4.42 -11.45 0.01
C ASP A 48 -5.67 -11.17 0.89
N ALA A 49 -6.39 -12.21 1.32
CA ALA A 49 -7.59 -12.07 2.14
C ALA A 49 -7.28 -11.50 3.54
N LYS A 50 -6.12 -11.83 4.13
CA LYS A 50 -5.72 -11.29 5.46
C LYS A 50 -5.24 -9.85 5.37
N ALA A 51 -4.47 -9.50 4.34
CA ALA A 51 -4.08 -8.11 4.09
C ALA A 51 -5.31 -7.23 3.84
N GLU A 52 -6.27 -7.71 3.05
CA GLU A 52 -7.54 -7.01 2.81
C GLU A 52 -8.38 -6.85 4.09
N ALA A 53 -8.33 -7.80 5.03
CA ALA A 53 -9.02 -7.69 6.32
C ALA A 53 -8.42 -6.56 7.18
N VAL A 54 -7.09 -6.44 7.24
CA VAL A 54 -6.40 -5.34 7.92
C VAL A 54 -6.78 -4.00 7.28
N LEU A 55 -6.78 -3.91 5.94
CA LEU A 55 -7.18 -2.70 5.22
C LEU A 55 -8.65 -2.32 5.47
N ALA A 56 -9.56 -3.29 5.51
CA ALA A 56 -10.99 -3.03 5.78
C ALA A 56 -11.20 -2.45 7.19
N ASP A 57 -10.50 -2.99 8.20
CA ASP A 57 -10.56 -2.48 9.57
C ASP A 57 -9.91 -1.08 9.69
N TYR A 58 -8.78 -0.85 9.00
CA TYR A 58 -8.16 0.46 8.90
C TYR A 58 -9.10 1.50 8.25
N PHE A 59 -9.77 1.17 7.16
CA PHE A 59 -10.72 2.08 6.53
C PHE A 59 -11.92 2.37 7.43
N THR A 60 -12.39 1.38 8.19
CA THR A 60 -13.47 1.58 9.16
C THR A 60 -13.05 2.54 10.27
N LEU A 61 -11.82 2.43 10.76
CA LEU A 61 -11.22 3.35 11.73
C LEU A 61 -11.09 4.76 11.14
N LYS A 62 -10.52 4.87 9.93
CA LYS A 62 -10.39 6.15 9.21
C LYS A 62 -11.75 6.85 9.07
N ASP A 63 -12.78 6.12 8.67
CA ASP A 63 -14.13 6.69 8.49
C ASP A 63 -14.78 7.11 9.81
N ALA A 64 -14.49 6.44 10.91
CA ALA A 64 -14.90 6.86 12.24
C ALA A 64 -14.27 8.21 12.64
N LEU A 65 -12.96 8.39 12.35
CA LEU A 65 -12.25 9.65 12.59
C LEU A 65 -12.73 10.79 11.69
N VAL A 66 -13.07 10.49 10.42
CA VAL A 66 -13.74 11.43 9.49
C VAL A 66 -15.09 11.90 10.06
N GLY A 67 -15.82 11.00 10.71
CA GLY A 67 -17.13 11.29 11.33
C GLY A 67 -17.06 11.88 12.74
N ASP A 68 -15.88 12.20 13.27
CA ASP A 68 -15.67 12.68 14.66
C ASP A 68 -16.20 11.70 15.74
N ASP A 69 -16.32 10.40 15.43
CA ASP A 69 -16.90 9.38 16.31
C ASP A 69 -15.79 8.63 17.09
N THR A 70 -15.44 9.18 18.27
CA THR A 70 -14.44 8.62 19.18
C THR A 70 -14.74 7.16 19.58
N LYS A 71 -16.02 6.84 19.83
CA LYS A 71 -16.40 5.48 20.27
C LYS A 71 -16.26 4.48 19.15
N LYS A 72 -16.72 4.83 17.95
CA LYS A 72 -16.58 3.99 16.77
C LYS A 72 -15.10 3.83 16.39
N ALA A 73 -14.28 4.88 16.52
CA ALA A 73 -12.85 4.80 16.31
C ALA A 73 -12.18 3.81 17.27
N ALA A 74 -12.51 3.85 18.56
CA ALA A 74 -12.02 2.88 19.54
C ALA A 74 -12.44 1.43 19.23
N GLN A 75 -13.70 1.21 18.86
CA GLN A 75 -14.19 -0.11 18.45
C GLN A 75 -13.50 -0.63 17.19
N SER A 76 -13.26 0.25 16.20
CA SER A 76 -12.56 -0.10 14.97
C SER A 76 -11.08 -0.36 15.24
N GLY A 77 -10.45 0.39 16.14
CA GLY A 77 -9.09 0.14 16.61
C GLY A 77 -8.94 -1.25 17.23
N THR A 78 -9.92 -1.68 18.06
CA THR A 78 -9.92 -3.04 18.64
C THR A 78 -9.97 -4.13 17.56
N LYS A 79 -10.76 -3.94 16.50
CA LYS A 79 -10.81 -4.89 15.38
C LYS A 79 -9.50 -4.91 14.60
N LEU A 80 -8.94 -3.73 14.32
CA LEU A 80 -7.65 -3.61 13.64
C LEU A 80 -6.52 -4.29 14.41
N VAL A 81 -6.47 -4.16 15.74
CA VAL A 81 -5.52 -4.92 16.59
C VAL A 81 -5.68 -6.42 16.39
N ALA A 82 -6.91 -6.93 16.32
CA ALA A 82 -7.16 -8.35 16.11
C ALA A 82 -6.73 -8.83 14.72
N SER A 83 -7.03 -8.07 13.67
CA SER A 83 -6.62 -8.42 12.30
C SER A 83 -5.09 -8.33 12.12
N LEU A 84 -4.41 -7.33 12.69
CA LEU A 84 -2.94 -7.23 12.69
C LEU A 84 -2.31 -8.44 13.39
N LYS A 85 -2.74 -8.78 14.60
CA LYS A 85 -2.22 -9.93 15.38
C LYS A 85 -2.49 -11.28 14.71
N SER A 86 -3.53 -11.40 13.90
CA SER A 86 -3.85 -12.62 13.15
C SER A 86 -3.21 -12.69 11.77
N PHE A 87 -2.43 -11.67 11.37
CA PHE A 87 -1.79 -11.63 10.07
C PHE A 87 -0.71 -12.72 9.94
N ASP A 88 -0.79 -13.51 8.88
CA ASP A 88 0.14 -14.62 8.62
C ASP A 88 1.23 -14.18 7.64
N LYS A 89 2.44 -14.18 8.12
CA LYS A 89 3.63 -13.76 7.36
C LYS A 89 4.34 -14.93 6.65
N SER A 90 3.87 -16.16 6.83
CA SER A 90 4.62 -17.38 6.44
C SER A 90 4.90 -17.53 4.93
N SER A 91 4.13 -16.84 4.09
CA SER A 91 4.26 -16.88 2.63
C SER A 91 5.20 -15.80 2.05
N TYR A 92 5.69 -14.89 2.87
CA TYR A 92 6.66 -13.84 2.47
C TYR A 92 8.10 -14.33 2.60
N THR A 93 9.04 -13.65 1.93
CA THR A 93 10.47 -13.94 2.11
C THR A 93 10.91 -13.64 3.54
N LYS A 94 12.07 -14.16 3.96
CA LYS A 94 12.57 -13.91 5.33
C LYS A 94 12.74 -12.43 5.62
N GLU A 95 13.30 -11.70 4.69
CA GLU A 95 13.50 -10.26 4.78
C GLU A 95 12.17 -9.52 4.92
N GLN A 96 11.17 -9.88 4.11
CA GLN A 96 9.82 -9.31 4.22
C GLN A 96 9.12 -9.71 5.53
N GLN A 97 9.35 -10.94 6.02
CA GLN A 97 8.79 -11.36 7.32
C GLN A 97 9.35 -10.53 8.48
N GLU A 98 10.66 -10.25 8.49
CA GLU A 98 11.31 -9.41 9.50
C GLU A 98 10.74 -7.99 9.46
N GLU A 99 10.66 -7.37 8.28
CA GLU A 99 10.08 -6.03 8.10
C GLU A 99 8.60 -5.99 8.50
N LEU A 100 7.81 -7.01 8.13
CA LEU A 100 6.39 -7.11 8.51
C LEU A 100 6.19 -7.31 10.02
N VAL A 101 7.13 -7.92 10.75
CA VAL A 101 7.07 -8.02 12.21
C VAL A 101 7.11 -6.63 12.82
N ASP A 102 8.12 -5.85 12.47
CA ASP A 102 8.32 -4.51 13.02
C ASP A 102 7.13 -3.59 12.68
N ILE A 103 6.69 -3.58 11.42
CA ILE A 103 5.53 -2.79 10.97
C ILE A 103 4.25 -3.19 11.73
N ILE A 104 3.98 -4.48 11.90
CA ILE A 104 2.78 -4.97 12.57
C ILE A 104 2.81 -4.67 14.07
N ASP A 105 3.97 -4.77 14.70
CA ASP A 105 4.13 -4.45 16.12
C ASP A 105 3.89 -2.95 16.36
N ASP A 106 4.49 -2.06 15.57
CA ASP A 106 4.27 -0.62 15.65
C ASP A 106 2.81 -0.23 15.35
N ALA A 107 2.22 -0.76 14.26
CA ALA A 107 0.82 -0.53 13.92
C ALA A 107 -0.14 -1.00 15.02
N THR A 108 0.18 -2.14 15.67
CA THR A 108 -0.61 -2.68 16.78
C THR A 108 -0.55 -1.77 17.99
N GLU A 109 0.64 -1.26 18.36
CA GLU A 109 0.80 -0.31 19.46
C GLU A 109 -0.03 0.95 19.24
N HIS A 110 0.08 1.56 18.04
CA HIS A 110 -0.70 2.75 17.71
C HIS A 110 -2.20 2.50 17.69
N ALA A 111 -2.67 1.35 17.19
CA ALA A 111 -4.08 0.98 17.25
C ALA A 111 -4.57 0.79 18.69
N GLU A 112 -3.77 0.19 19.58
CA GLU A 112 -4.09 0.05 21.00
C GLU A 112 -4.18 1.40 21.74
N HIS A 113 -3.35 2.38 21.36
CA HIS A 113 -3.45 3.75 21.87
C HIS A 113 -4.74 4.43 21.39
N ILE A 114 -5.13 4.25 20.14
CA ILE A 114 -6.40 4.77 19.60
C ILE A 114 -7.60 4.25 20.40
N VAL A 115 -7.59 2.98 20.80
CA VAL A 115 -8.69 2.37 21.59
C VAL A 115 -8.92 3.09 22.91
N LYS A 116 -7.88 3.62 23.55
CA LYS A 116 -7.91 4.17 24.93
C LYS A 116 -8.00 5.70 24.98
N SER A 117 -7.97 6.37 23.82
CA SER A 117 -7.70 7.81 23.74
C SER A 117 -8.93 8.64 23.37
N ALA A 118 -8.89 9.95 23.69
CA ALA A 118 -9.79 10.95 23.15
C ALA A 118 -9.48 11.25 21.68
N ILE A 119 -10.42 11.88 20.95
CA ILE A 119 -10.39 12.04 19.49
C ILE A 119 -9.09 12.69 18.97
N ASP A 120 -8.58 13.72 19.64
CA ASP A 120 -7.38 14.41 19.19
C ASP A 120 -6.15 13.50 19.28
N HIS A 121 -6.02 12.76 20.37
CA HIS A 121 -4.94 11.79 20.55
C HIS A 121 -5.11 10.54 19.67
N GLN A 122 -6.36 10.12 19.38
CA GLN A 122 -6.63 9.10 18.36
C GLN A 122 -6.06 9.51 16.99
N ARG A 123 -6.21 10.78 16.61
CA ARG A 123 -5.69 11.34 15.35
C ARG A 123 -4.17 11.41 15.30
N GLU A 124 -3.53 11.72 16.43
CA GLU A 124 -2.07 11.70 16.55
C GLU A 124 -1.52 10.29 16.25
N HIS A 125 -2.06 9.27 16.92
CA HIS A 125 -1.65 7.88 16.67
C HIS A 125 -2.05 7.39 15.28
N PHE A 126 -3.19 7.83 14.74
CA PHE A 126 -3.63 7.47 13.40
C PHE A 126 -2.66 7.95 12.30
N LYS A 127 -1.91 9.03 12.54
CA LYS A 127 -0.89 9.51 11.61
C LYS A 127 0.23 8.48 11.43
N THR A 128 0.78 7.95 12.51
CA THR A 128 1.85 6.95 12.45
C THR A 128 1.29 5.61 11.95
N LEU A 129 0.17 5.19 12.49
CA LEU A 129 -0.55 4.00 12.01
C LEU A 129 -0.78 4.03 10.49
N SER A 130 -1.15 5.18 9.93
CA SER A 130 -1.36 5.31 8.48
C SER A 130 -0.07 5.10 7.68
N LYS A 131 1.07 5.50 8.22
CA LYS A 131 2.38 5.22 7.62
C LYS A 131 2.65 3.71 7.66
N ASP A 132 2.48 3.07 8.80
CA ASP A 132 2.75 1.64 8.98
C ASP A 132 1.87 0.79 8.06
N ILE A 133 0.58 1.13 7.93
CA ILE A 133 -0.33 0.45 6.98
C ILE A 133 0.09 0.69 5.52
N THR A 134 0.61 1.88 5.18
CA THR A 134 1.14 2.15 3.83
C THR A 134 2.39 1.32 3.56
N ASP A 135 3.28 1.21 4.52
CA ASP A 135 4.50 0.39 4.42
C ASP A 135 4.12 -1.11 4.32
N MET A 136 3.16 -1.58 5.12
CA MET A 136 2.61 -2.93 5.00
C MET A 136 2.08 -3.20 3.58
N VAL A 137 1.28 -2.30 3.01
CA VAL A 137 0.74 -2.43 1.64
C VAL A 137 1.85 -2.48 0.59
N SER A 138 2.98 -1.80 0.81
CA SER A 138 4.11 -1.85 -0.12
C SER A 138 4.74 -3.24 -0.24
N ILE A 139 4.62 -4.06 0.81
CA ILE A 139 5.11 -5.45 0.87
C ILE A 139 4.03 -6.43 0.42
N THR A 140 2.81 -6.27 0.92
CA THR A 140 1.71 -7.23 0.70
C THR A 140 1.01 -7.05 -0.63
N GLY A 141 1.10 -5.86 -1.22
CA GLY A 141 0.24 -5.46 -2.33
C GLY A 141 -1.21 -5.22 -1.89
N THR A 142 -2.07 -4.98 -2.85
CA THR A 142 -3.52 -4.78 -2.68
C THR A 142 -4.27 -5.27 -3.91
N LYS A 143 -5.48 -5.80 -3.72
CA LYS A 143 -6.37 -6.21 -4.84
C LYS A 143 -7.10 -5.04 -5.47
N ASN A 144 -7.33 -4.00 -4.67
CA ASN A 144 -8.14 -2.86 -5.07
C ASN A 144 -7.25 -1.63 -5.25
N THR A 145 -7.65 -0.74 -6.14
CA THR A 145 -7.00 0.56 -6.26
C THR A 145 -7.15 1.34 -4.96
N LEU A 146 -6.03 1.77 -4.38
CA LEU A 146 -5.98 2.65 -3.22
C LEU A 146 -5.45 4.03 -3.60
N TYR A 147 -5.84 5.00 -2.81
CA TYR A 147 -5.43 6.39 -2.97
C TYR A 147 -4.73 6.83 -1.69
N GLU A 148 -3.45 7.16 -1.80
CA GLU A 148 -2.75 7.86 -0.74
C GLU A 148 -3.10 9.33 -0.82
N GLN A 149 -3.78 9.82 0.20
CA GLN A 149 -4.22 11.20 0.34
C GLN A 149 -3.34 11.94 1.35
N PHE A 150 -3.18 13.25 1.18
CA PHE A 150 -2.27 14.06 1.98
C PHE A 150 -2.86 15.41 2.33
N CYS A 151 -2.83 15.77 3.62
CA CYS A 151 -3.18 17.10 4.13
C CYS A 151 -1.92 17.83 4.59
N PRO A 152 -1.57 18.99 4.01
CA PRO A 152 -0.37 19.73 4.41
C PRO A 152 -0.52 20.47 5.75
N MET A 153 -1.76 20.61 6.24
CA MET A 153 -2.07 21.44 7.40
C MET A 153 -1.95 20.70 8.74
N TYR A 154 -2.10 19.36 8.75
CA TYR A 154 -2.01 18.59 9.98
C TYR A 154 -0.56 18.20 10.25
N ASP A 155 -0.03 18.64 11.38
CA ASP A 155 1.29 18.32 11.89
C ASP A 155 2.41 18.31 10.80
N LYS A 156 2.56 19.44 10.11
CA LYS A 156 3.55 19.66 9.03
C LYS A 156 3.35 18.77 7.80
N GLY A 157 2.20 18.14 7.69
CA GLY A 157 1.84 17.24 6.61
C GLY A 157 1.60 15.82 7.07
N SER A 158 0.43 15.26 6.71
CA SER A 158 0.04 13.92 7.11
C SER A 158 -0.70 13.22 5.99
N ALA A 159 -0.32 11.97 5.73
CA ALA A 159 -0.93 11.13 4.72
C ALA A 159 -1.85 10.07 5.34
N TRP A 160 -2.74 9.51 4.54
CA TRP A 160 -3.58 8.36 4.85
C TRP A 160 -3.97 7.61 3.59
N LEU A 161 -4.32 6.33 3.71
CA LEU A 161 -4.87 5.54 2.62
C LEU A 161 -6.40 5.66 2.57
N SER A 162 -6.95 5.60 1.37
CA SER A 162 -8.38 5.59 1.10
C SER A 162 -8.70 4.65 -0.06
N ALA A 163 -9.84 3.96 0.02
CA ALA A 163 -10.42 3.21 -1.10
C ALA A 163 -11.15 4.12 -2.12
N SER A 164 -11.29 5.40 -1.82
CA SER A 164 -11.95 6.39 -2.68
C SER A 164 -10.99 7.54 -3.00
N ASN A 165 -11.08 8.06 -4.23
CA ASN A 165 -10.35 9.26 -4.64
C ASN A 165 -10.95 10.56 -4.06
N GLU A 166 -12.16 10.50 -3.49
CA GLU A 166 -12.74 11.64 -2.77
C GLU A 166 -11.99 11.89 -1.48
N VAL A 167 -11.46 13.11 -1.31
CA VAL A 167 -10.75 13.50 -0.09
C VAL A 167 -11.73 13.67 1.05
N ARG A 168 -11.52 12.86 2.11
CA ARG A 168 -12.21 12.96 3.40
C ARG A 168 -11.20 12.86 4.52
N ASN A 169 -10.89 14.00 5.12
CA ASN A 169 -9.77 14.14 6.04
C ASN A 169 -10.06 13.56 7.44
N PRO A 170 -9.35 12.50 7.88
CA PRO A 170 -9.55 11.90 9.20
C PRO A 170 -8.96 12.74 10.34
N TYR A 171 -7.98 13.60 10.05
CA TYR A 171 -7.27 14.38 11.07
C TYR A 171 -8.07 15.60 11.55
N TYR A 172 -8.91 16.17 10.69
CA TYR A 172 -9.76 17.31 11.03
C TYR A 172 -11.24 16.97 11.09
N GLY A 173 -11.66 15.83 10.54
CA GLY A 173 -13.05 15.42 10.51
C GLY A 173 -13.95 16.49 9.88
N SER A 174 -15.09 16.78 10.50
CA SER A 174 -16.06 17.76 10.02
C SER A 174 -15.52 19.20 9.92
N LYS A 175 -14.48 19.54 10.70
CA LYS A 175 -13.90 20.91 10.73
C LYS A 175 -13.23 21.28 9.41
N MET A 176 -12.54 20.33 8.76
CA MET A 176 -11.85 20.56 7.49
C MET A 176 -11.89 19.30 6.60
N LEU A 177 -13.10 18.79 6.37
CA LEU A 177 -13.36 17.50 5.72
C LEU A 177 -12.64 17.32 4.38
N LYS A 178 -12.53 18.37 3.58
CA LYS A 178 -11.92 18.34 2.23
C LYS A 178 -10.48 18.85 2.19
N CYS A 179 -9.84 19.08 3.35
CA CYS A 179 -8.45 19.51 3.39
C CYS A 179 -7.54 18.36 2.96
N GLY A 180 -6.93 18.50 1.80
CA GLY A 180 -5.98 17.53 1.25
C GLY A 180 -6.13 17.34 -0.25
N LYS A 181 -5.32 16.41 -0.76
CA LYS A 181 -5.35 15.97 -2.16
C LYS A 181 -4.90 14.51 -2.26
N VAL A 182 -5.27 13.84 -3.32
CA VAL A 182 -4.64 12.57 -3.71
C VAL A 182 -3.20 12.87 -4.16
N GLN A 183 -2.21 12.21 -3.58
CA GLN A 183 -0.82 12.36 -3.98
C GLN A 183 -0.26 11.13 -4.72
N LYS A 184 -0.86 9.95 -4.50
CA LYS A 184 -0.44 8.71 -5.16
C LYS A 184 -1.64 7.77 -5.34
N THR A 185 -1.67 7.05 -6.46
CA THR A 185 -2.55 5.91 -6.70
C THR A 185 -1.72 4.63 -6.59
N ILE A 186 -2.22 3.65 -5.85
CA ILE A 186 -1.59 2.35 -5.59
C ILE A 186 -2.48 1.27 -6.22
N GLN A 187 -1.87 0.41 -7.04
CA GLN A 187 -2.53 -0.70 -7.77
C GLN A 187 -1.73 -1.98 -7.58
#